data_85d54850aef8b583c600f15151f1db01
#
_entry.id   85d54850aef8b583c600f15151f1db01
#
_cell.length_a   1.000
_cell.length_b   1.000
_cell.length_c   1.000
_cell.angle_alpha   90.00
_cell.angle_beta   90.00
_cell.angle_gamma   90.00
#
_symmetry.space_group_name_H-M   'P 1'
#
loop_
_entity.id
_entity.type
_entity.pdbx_description
1 polymer ?
#
loop_
_entity_poly.entity_id
_entity_poly.type
_entity_poly.pdbx_seq_one_letter_code
_entity_poly.pdbx_strand_id
1 'polypeptide(L)'
;MGHRRSAFVLMLTLIAASAPGIAATPAFSGAEIQIIRDYYSHAHDDGGKAKSGKQKQNALPPGIAKNLARGKPLPPGIAKKALPSDLTRRLPPVRDGYERIIVDGRVLLVEIATQVIHDILVDAIFD
;
A
#
# COMPACT_ATOMS: atom_id res chain seq x y z
N MET A 1 27.11 65.69 26.05
CA MET A 1 27.32 64.33 26.56
C MET A 1 26.12 63.48 26.13
N GLY A 2 26.23 62.84 25.04
CA GLY A 2 25.15 62.03 24.46
C GLY A 2 25.54 60.56 24.40
N HIS A 3 24.94 59.76 25.24
CA HIS A 3 25.07 58.32 25.15
C HIS A 3 24.07 57.78 24.10
N ARG A 4 24.58 57.57 22.88
CA ARG A 4 23.83 56.87 21.84
C ARG A 4 23.88 55.40 22.14
N ARG A 5 22.77 54.85 22.67
CA ARG A 5 22.56 53.43 22.82
C ARG A 5 22.15 52.89 21.48
N SER A 6 23.06 52.23 20.78
CA SER A 6 22.76 51.44 19.59
C SER A 6 22.05 50.15 20.02
N ALA A 7 20.77 50.08 19.73
CA ALA A 7 20.02 48.82 19.83
C ALA A 7 20.38 47.90 18.66
N PHE A 8 21.15 46.91 18.93
CA PHE A 8 21.37 45.79 17.99
C PHE A 8 20.12 44.94 17.96
N VAL A 9 19.31 45.13 16.93
CA VAL A 9 18.20 44.21 16.65
C VAL A 9 18.78 42.99 15.99
N LEU A 10 18.88 41.93 16.78
CA LEU A 10 19.27 40.60 16.29
C LEU A 10 18.07 40.01 15.55
N MET A 11 18.05 40.15 14.23
CA MET A 11 17.06 39.54 13.37
C MET A 11 17.39 38.05 13.23
N LEU A 12 16.74 37.22 14.04
CA LEU A 12 16.84 35.75 13.96
C LEU A 12 16.03 35.30 12.73
N THR A 13 16.68 35.15 11.60
CA THR A 13 16.08 34.52 10.42
C THR A 13 15.96 33.02 10.67
N LEU A 14 14.75 32.60 10.98
CA LEU A 14 14.38 31.19 11.04
C LEU A 14 14.38 30.62 9.61
N ILE A 15 15.46 30.01 9.21
CA ILE A 15 15.51 29.25 7.96
C ILE A 15 14.76 27.94 8.21
N ALA A 16 13.50 27.87 7.77
CA ALA A 16 12.77 26.63 7.68
C ALA A 16 13.44 25.77 6.59
N ALA A 17 14.28 24.84 7.00
CA ALA A 17 14.80 23.82 6.10
C ALA A 17 13.63 22.91 5.70
N SER A 18 13.06 23.15 4.53
CA SER A 18 12.19 22.18 3.87
C SER A 18 13.05 20.98 3.51
N ALA A 19 12.96 19.92 4.31
CA ALA A 19 13.54 18.65 3.92
C ALA A 19 12.92 18.23 2.58
N PRO A 20 13.71 17.86 1.55
CA PRO A 20 13.14 17.30 0.33
C PRO A 20 12.39 16.04 0.75
N GLY A 21 11.06 16.04 0.61
CA GLY A 21 10.25 14.88 0.85
C GLY A 21 10.76 13.77 -0.06
N ILE A 22 11.37 12.74 0.51
CA ILE A 22 11.63 11.51 -0.20
C ILE A 22 10.25 11.02 -0.62
N ALA A 23 9.98 11.02 -1.93
CA ALA A 23 8.74 10.49 -2.45
C ALA A 23 8.66 9.02 -2.04
N ALA A 24 7.85 8.72 -1.01
CA ALA A 24 7.68 7.36 -0.54
C ALA A 24 7.12 6.52 -1.69
N THR A 25 7.77 5.41 -1.98
CA THR A 25 7.24 4.42 -2.92
C THR A 25 5.83 4.05 -2.48
N PRO A 26 4.85 4.06 -3.40
CA PRO A 26 3.49 3.67 -3.05
C PRO A 26 3.47 2.24 -2.51
N ALA A 27 2.97 2.10 -1.30
CA ALA A 27 2.86 0.82 -0.61
C ALA A 27 1.62 0.83 0.28
N PHE A 28 1.15 -0.35 0.68
CA PHE A 28 0.09 -0.47 1.67
C PHE A 28 0.55 0.10 3.01
N SER A 29 -0.29 0.91 3.62
CA SER A 29 -0.05 1.36 4.99
C SER A 29 -0.30 0.24 6.00
N GLY A 30 0.28 0.34 7.20
CA GLY A 30 0.04 -0.63 8.26
C GLY A 30 -1.45 -0.75 8.62
N ALA A 31 -2.20 0.36 8.59
CA ALA A 31 -3.63 0.37 8.83
C ALA A 31 -4.41 -0.39 7.73
N GLU A 32 -4.07 -0.21 6.47
CA GLU A 32 -4.67 -0.94 5.36
C GLU A 32 -4.44 -2.45 5.48
N ILE A 33 -3.22 -2.84 5.80
CA ILE A 33 -2.85 -4.24 5.98
C ILE A 33 -3.69 -4.88 7.09
N GLN A 34 -3.85 -4.20 8.23
CA GLN A 34 -4.66 -4.70 9.34
C GLN A 34 -6.13 -4.84 8.95
N ILE A 35 -6.73 -3.82 8.34
CA ILE A 35 -8.13 -3.85 7.91
C ILE A 35 -8.39 -5.00 6.92
N ILE A 36 -7.50 -5.20 5.96
CA ILE A 36 -7.63 -6.27 4.96
C ILE A 36 -7.50 -7.64 5.63
N ARG A 37 -6.53 -7.83 6.50
CA ARG A 37 -6.36 -9.09 7.24
C ARG A 37 -7.56 -9.40 8.13
N ASP A 38 -8.03 -8.43 8.88
CA ASP A 38 -9.19 -8.60 9.76
C ASP A 38 -10.45 -8.96 8.96
N TYR A 39 -10.66 -8.31 7.83
CA TYR A 39 -11.80 -8.61 6.97
C TYR A 39 -11.81 -10.07 6.51
N TYR A 40 -10.69 -10.56 6.03
CA TYR A 40 -10.59 -11.94 5.53
C TYR A 40 -10.50 -12.99 6.64
N SER A 41 -9.95 -12.67 7.80
CA SER A 41 -9.96 -13.59 8.94
C SER A 41 -11.38 -13.85 9.45
N HIS A 42 -12.21 -12.82 9.54
CA HIS A 42 -13.61 -12.98 9.94
C HIS A 42 -14.48 -13.66 8.88
N ALA A 43 -14.17 -13.47 7.60
CA ALA A 43 -14.90 -14.14 6.53
C ALA A 43 -14.70 -15.66 6.52
N HIS A 44 -13.62 -16.15 7.10
CA HIS A 44 -13.34 -17.59 7.23
C HIS A 44 -13.98 -18.22 8.46
N ASP A 45 -14.36 -17.47 9.48
CA ASP A 45 -14.99 -17.98 10.69
C ASP A 45 -16.49 -18.34 10.49
N ASP A 46 -17.14 -17.76 9.50
CA ASP A 46 -18.58 -17.91 9.25
C ASP A 46 -18.95 -19.08 8.32
N GLY A 47 -18.02 -19.81 7.80
CA GLY A 47 -18.25 -20.83 6.78
C GLY A 47 -17.41 -22.07 6.89
N GLY A 48 -17.73 -22.94 7.86
CA GLY A 48 -17.47 -24.38 7.80
C GLY A 48 -16.03 -24.86 7.65
N LYS A 49 -15.55 -25.57 8.68
CA LYS A 49 -14.46 -26.55 8.72
C LYS A 49 -13.42 -26.41 7.58
N ALA A 50 -12.47 -25.55 7.77
CA ALA A 50 -11.26 -25.54 6.97
C ALA A 50 -10.58 -26.92 7.12
N LYS A 51 -10.62 -27.72 6.06
CA LYS A 51 -9.70 -28.83 5.90
C LYS A 51 -8.30 -28.23 5.92
N SER A 52 -7.55 -28.56 6.97
CA SER A 52 -6.12 -28.30 7.09
C SER A 52 -5.39 -28.98 5.93
N GLY A 53 -5.48 -28.36 4.75
CA GLY A 53 -4.61 -28.64 3.63
C GLY A 53 -3.30 -27.96 3.90
N LYS A 54 -2.20 -28.72 3.87
CA LYS A 54 -0.83 -28.22 3.96
C LYS A 54 -0.72 -26.92 3.21
N GLN A 55 -0.47 -25.82 3.93
CA GLN A 55 -0.10 -24.54 3.35
C GLN A 55 1.14 -24.77 2.48
N LYS A 56 0.92 -24.96 1.19
CA LYS A 56 1.97 -24.69 0.23
C LYS A 56 2.30 -23.23 0.40
N GLN A 57 3.49 -22.99 0.94
CA GLN A 57 4.04 -21.69 1.19
C GLN A 57 3.63 -20.73 0.08
N ASN A 58 3.05 -19.61 0.45
CA ASN A 58 2.46 -18.58 -0.40
C ASN A 58 3.51 -17.92 -1.32
N ALA A 59 4.18 -18.73 -2.13
CA ALA A 59 5.05 -18.23 -3.17
C ALA A 59 4.18 -17.50 -4.19
N LEU A 60 4.48 -16.24 -4.43
CA LEU A 60 3.91 -15.48 -5.54
C LEU A 60 4.08 -16.27 -6.84
N PRO A 61 3.08 -16.27 -7.73
CA PRO A 61 3.27 -16.79 -9.07
C PRO A 61 4.54 -16.20 -9.67
N PRO A 62 5.40 -17.00 -10.28
CA PRO A 62 6.73 -16.56 -10.70
C PRO A 62 6.70 -15.38 -11.66
N GLY A 63 5.66 -15.27 -12.48
CA GLY A 63 5.47 -14.13 -13.37
C GLY A 63 5.16 -12.83 -12.63
N ILE A 64 4.32 -12.87 -11.60
CA ILE A 64 3.95 -11.69 -10.79
C ILE A 64 5.14 -11.25 -9.95
N ALA A 65 5.82 -12.18 -9.27
CA ALA A 65 7.01 -11.87 -8.48
C ALA A 65 8.11 -11.22 -9.31
N LYS A 66 8.34 -11.72 -10.51
CA LYS A 66 9.34 -11.18 -11.44
C LYS A 66 8.96 -9.78 -11.91
N ASN A 67 7.69 -9.52 -12.20
CA ASN A 67 7.23 -8.22 -12.65
C ASN A 67 7.26 -7.18 -11.53
N LEU A 68 6.89 -7.57 -10.31
CA LEU A 68 7.04 -6.70 -9.14
C LEU A 68 8.50 -6.28 -8.92
N ALA A 69 9.42 -7.24 -8.90
CA ALA A 69 10.84 -6.96 -8.70
C ALA A 69 11.46 -6.06 -9.78
N ARG A 70 10.91 -6.09 -10.99
CA ARG A 70 11.39 -5.30 -12.12
C ARG A 70 10.60 -4.01 -12.35
N GLY A 71 9.58 -3.70 -11.54
CA GLY A 71 8.68 -2.57 -11.79
C GLY A 71 7.95 -2.66 -13.14
N LYS A 72 7.60 -3.87 -13.56
CA LYS A 72 6.90 -4.12 -14.82
C LYS A 72 5.39 -4.24 -14.61
N PRO A 73 4.60 -3.98 -15.66
CA PRO A 73 3.15 -4.12 -15.58
C PRO A 73 2.73 -5.57 -15.35
N LEU A 74 1.49 -5.73 -14.91
CA LEU A 74 0.86 -7.04 -14.77
C LEU A 74 0.94 -7.82 -16.09
N PRO A 75 1.24 -9.12 -16.05
CA PRO A 75 1.21 -9.94 -17.25
C PRO A 75 -0.18 -9.92 -17.90
N PRO A 76 -0.29 -9.92 -19.22
CA PRO A 76 -1.57 -10.01 -19.92
C PRO A 76 -2.27 -11.36 -19.60
N GLY A 77 -3.61 -11.36 -19.59
CA GLY A 77 -4.39 -12.58 -19.39
C GLY A 77 -4.66 -12.94 -17.92
N ILE A 78 -4.14 -12.18 -16.97
CA ILE A 78 -4.44 -12.39 -15.55
C ILE A 78 -5.82 -11.83 -15.20
N ALA A 79 -6.65 -12.68 -14.56
CA ALA A 79 -7.96 -12.26 -14.08
C ALA A 79 -7.82 -11.31 -12.89
N LYS A 80 -8.31 -10.09 -13.05
CA LYS A 80 -8.37 -9.07 -12.01
C LYS A 80 -9.78 -9.05 -11.40
N LYS A 81 -9.86 -8.96 -10.09
CA LYS A 81 -11.12 -8.76 -9.36
C LYS A 81 -11.03 -7.48 -8.55
N ALA A 82 -12.11 -6.73 -8.50
CA ALA A 82 -12.23 -5.60 -7.59
C ALA A 82 -12.35 -6.10 -6.15
N LEU A 83 -11.91 -5.28 -5.19
CA LEU A 83 -12.15 -5.57 -3.78
C LEU A 83 -13.66 -5.54 -3.47
N PRO A 84 -14.12 -6.34 -2.50
CA PRO A 84 -15.50 -6.25 -2.01
C PRO A 84 -15.85 -4.82 -1.58
N SER A 85 -17.06 -4.39 -1.87
CA SER A 85 -17.51 -3.02 -1.54
C SER A 85 -17.47 -2.72 -0.05
N ASP A 86 -17.74 -3.74 0.79
CA ASP A 86 -17.69 -3.61 2.25
C ASP A 86 -16.26 -3.40 2.76
N LEU A 87 -15.30 -4.09 2.17
CA LEU A 87 -13.89 -3.89 2.47
C LEU A 87 -13.43 -2.51 1.99
N THR A 88 -13.78 -2.13 0.77
CA THR A 88 -13.41 -0.83 0.20
C THR A 88 -13.90 0.34 1.06
N ARG A 89 -15.10 0.23 1.65
CA ARG A 89 -15.65 1.25 2.56
C ARG A 89 -14.90 1.37 3.89
N ARG A 90 -14.26 0.31 4.35
CA ARG A 90 -13.45 0.29 5.59
C ARG A 90 -12.04 0.80 5.38
N LEU A 91 -11.55 0.74 4.15
CA LEU A 91 -10.21 1.17 3.80
C LEU A 91 -10.13 2.70 3.61
N PRO A 92 -9.01 3.31 3.97
CA PRO A 92 -8.77 4.71 3.62
C PRO A 92 -8.77 4.87 2.09
N PRO A 93 -9.01 6.10 1.58
CA PRO A 93 -8.95 6.37 0.15
C PRO A 93 -7.61 5.90 -0.42
N VAL A 94 -7.67 5.25 -1.57
CA VAL A 94 -6.43 4.91 -2.29
C VAL A 94 -5.81 6.20 -2.85
N ARG A 95 -4.49 6.23 -2.94
CA ARG A 95 -3.78 7.37 -3.52
C ARG A 95 -4.21 7.57 -4.98
N ASP A 96 -4.31 8.83 -5.39
CA ASP A 96 -4.67 9.19 -6.77
C ASP A 96 -3.74 8.51 -7.78
N GLY A 97 -4.32 7.95 -8.82
CA GLY A 97 -3.61 7.22 -9.85
C GLY A 97 -3.33 5.74 -9.53
N TYR A 98 -3.78 5.25 -8.38
CA TYR A 98 -3.61 3.85 -7.98
C TYR A 98 -4.95 3.16 -7.75
N GLU A 99 -4.96 1.86 -7.89
CA GLU A 99 -6.09 0.99 -7.56
C GLU A 99 -5.64 -0.21 -6.74
N ARG A 100 -6.57 -0.75 -5.96
CA ARG A 100 -6.39 -2.03 -5.25
C ARG A 100 -7.19 -3.08 -5.99
N ILE A 101 -6.52 -4.15 -6.39
CA ILE A 101 -7.15 -5.27 -7.10
C ILE A 101 -6.78 -6.60 -6.44
N ILE A 102 -7.59 -7.61 -6.69
CA ILE A 102 -7.31 -8.99 -6.29
C ILE A 102 -6.86 -9.76 -7.53
N VAL A 103 -5.72 -10.41 -7.39
CA VAL A 103 -5.17 -11.30 -8.41
C VAL A 103 -4.68 -12.56 -7.71
N ASP A 104 -5.18 -13.70 -8.12
CA ASP A 104 -4.74 -15.00 -7.61
C ASP A 104 -4.73 -15.07 -6.07
N GLY A 105 -5.82 -14.62 -5.43
CA GLY A 105 -5.99 -14.62 -3.98
C GLY A 105 -5.11 -13.61 -3.22
N ARG A 106 -4.56 -12.60 -3.88
CA ARG A 106 -3.72 -11.57 -3.27
C ARG A 106 -4.21 -10.18 -3.60
N VAL A 107 -4.04 -9.26 -2.66
CA VAL A 107 -4.35 -7.84 -2.90
C VAL A 107 -3.10 -7.14 -3.43
N LEU A 108 -3.24 -6.50 -4.57
CA LEU A 108 -2.18 -5.76 -5.24
C LEU A 108 -2.51 -4.27 -5.25
N LEU A 109 -1.50 -3.44 -5.07
CA LEU A 109 -1.55 -2.00 -5.33
C LEU A 109 -0.93 -1.74 -6.71
N VAL A 110 -1.72 -1.24 -7.62
CA VAL A 110 -1.35 -1.10 -9.02
C VAL A 110 -1.58 0.34 -9.48
N GLU A 111 -0.67 0.87 -10.28
CA GLU A 111 -0.86 2.14 -10.96
C GLU A 111 -1.84 1.97 -12.13
N ILE A 112 -2.88 2.80 -12.18
CA ILE A 112 -3.96 2.66 -13.17
C ILE A 112 -3.45 2.88 -14.60
N ALA A 113 -2.62 3.91 -14.80
CA ALA A 113 -2.16 4.30 -16.13
C ALA A 113 -1.23 3.29 -16.78
N THR A 114 -0.34 2.67 -16.01
CA THR A 114 0.73 1.79 -16.49
C THR A 114 0.49 0.32 -16.19
N GLN A 115 -0.42 0.01 -15.27
CA GLN A 115 -0.66 -1.32 -14.70
C GLN A 115 0.57 -1.92 -13.99
N VAL A 116 1.50 -1.07 -13.60
CA VAL A 116 2.68 -1.47 -12.82
C VAL A 116 2.29 -1.80 -11.39
N ILE A 117 2.76 -2.94 -10.90
CA ILE A 117 2.54 -3.39 -9.52
C ILE A 117 3.52 -2.65 -8.61
N HIS A 118 3.00 -1.96 -7.60
CA HIS A 118 3.82 -1.23 -6.62
C HIS A 118 3.96 -1.98 -5.30
N ASP A 119 2.94 -2.74 -4.90
CA ASP A 119 2.98 -3.53 -3.68
C ASP A 119 2.04 -4.73 -3.75
N ILE A 120 2.32 -5.77 -3.00
CA ILE A 120 1.54 -7.00 -2.92
C ILE A 120 1.35 -7.41 -1.47
N LEU A 121 0.11 -7.57 -1.06
CA LEU A 121 -0.23 -8.16 0.23
C LEU A 121 -0.43 -9.68 0.07
N VAL A 122 0.57 -10.44 0.44
CA VAL A 122 0.63 -11.89 0.20
C VAL A 122 -0.30 -12.69 1.10
N ASP A 123 -0.54 -12.20 2.32
CA ASP A 123 -1.22 -12.96 3.38
C ASP A 123 -2.70 -12.57 3.56
N ALA A 124 -3.28 -11.85 2.61
CA ALA A 124 -4.60 -11.26 2.83
C ALA A 124 -5.77 -12.19 2.49
N ILE A 125 -5.62 -13.02 1.48
CA ILE A 125 -6.71 -13.84 0.96
C ILE A 125 -6.26 -15.29 0.85
N PHE A 126 -7.00 -16.15 1.49
CA PHE A 126 -6.85 -17.60 1.38
C PHE A 126 -8.09 -18.13 0.65
N ASP A 127 -7.87 -18.78 -0.45
CA ASP A 127 -8.89 -19.60 -1.11
C ASP A 127 -9.03 -20.95 -0.39
#